data_221c42fdb79578b50bf540179d553a40
#
_entry.id   221c42fdb79578b50bf540179d553a40
#
_cell.length_a   1.000
_cell.length_b   1.000
_cell.length_c   1.000
_cell.angle_alpha   90.00
_cell.angle_beta   90.00
_cell.angle_gamma   90.00
#
_symmetry.space_group_name_H-M   'P 1'
#
loop_
_entity.id
_entity.type
_entity.pdbx_description
1 polymer ?
#
loop_
_entity_poly.entity_id
_entity_poly.type
_entity_poly.pdbx_seq_one_letter_code
_entity_poly.pdbx_strand_id
1 'polypeptide(L)'
;MLTVSGLVGKTNRGPLDPRKDSLLALQKLDFRKAFAFDRAMLLSLPQGTVTAKPPEFDAPATFSGPLLREVLGFIEAAKVKVTFVAIDGYTGWLMPEDIARSDWILALSANGKPLGLGQQGPLWLINTRADGETPNEAHHGHWVWAVFYMRVGE
;
A
#
# COMPACT_ATOMS: atom_id res chain seq x y z
N MET A 1 9.04 6.93 1.07
CA MET A 1 8.27 5.91 1.80
C MET A 1 7.50 5.00 0.86
N LEU A 2 6.70 5.55 -0.04
CA LEU A 2 5.97 4.77 -1.05
C LEU A 2 6.25 5.33 -2.44
N THR A 3 6.69 4.49 -3.37
CA THR A 3 6.88 4.86 -4.77
C THR A 3 5.81 4.18 -5.63
N VAL A 4 5.16 4.96 -6.48
CA VAL A 4 4.10 4.47 -7.38
C VAL A 4 4.47 4.80 -8.82
N SER A 5 4.48 3.81 -9.69
CA SER A 5 4.76 3.98 -11.10
C SER A 5 3.69 3.33 -11.98
N GLY A 6 3.84 3.42 -13.28
CA GLY A 6 2.92 2.86 -14.25
C GLY A 6 1.99 3.90 -14.84
N LEU A 7 0.71 3.55 -14.98
CA LEU A 7 -0.30 4.39 -15.62
C LEU A 7 -0.85 5.44 -14.64
N VAL A 8 -0.02 6.43 -14.33
CA VAL A 8 -0.35 7.53 -13.41
C VAL A 8 -0.21 8.87 -14.13
N GLY A 9 -1.11 9.79 -13.81
CA GLY A 9 -1.13 11.12 -14.44
C GLY A 9 -0.21 12.12 -13.77
N LYS A 10 0.16 11.91 -12.51
CA LYS A 10 1.08 12.78 -11.76
C LYS A 10 2.33 12.04 -11.36
N THR A 11 3.47 12.69 -11.52
CA THR A 11 4.78 12.16 -11.12
C THR A 11 5.61 13.29 -10.49
N ASN A 12 6.49 12.94 -9.57
CA ASN A 12 7.37 13.90 -8.91
C ASN A 12 8.82 13.44 -8.89
N ARG A 13 9.13 12.38 -9.60
CA ARG A 13 10.52 11.93 -9.75
C ARG A 13 10.74 11.29 -11.12
N GLY A 14 11.99 11.30 -11.55
CA GLY A 14 12.46 10.68 -12.78
C GLY A 14 12.76 9.20 -12.63
N PRO A 15 13.60 8.66 -13.53
CA PRO A 15 13.86 7.22 -13.59
C PRO A 15 14.54 6.69 -12.32
N LEU A 16 14.44 5.38 -12.14
CA LEU A 16 15.12 4.68 -11.06
C LEU A 16 16.64 4.86 -11.19
N ASP A 17 17.27 5.18 -10.08
CA ASP A 17 18.74 5.27 -9.98
C ASP A 17 19.22 4.12 -9.10
N PRO A 18 19.90 3.09 -9.67
CA PRO A 18 20.34 1.92 -8.91
C PRO A 18 21.23 2.24 -7.71
N ARG A 19 21.87 3.37 -7.70
CA ARG A 19 22.77 3.78 -6.60
C ARG A 19 21.99 4.36 -5.42
N LYS A 20 20.93 5.13 -5.71
CA LYS A 20 20.09 5.78 -4.69
C LYS A 20 18.88 4.93 -4.29
N ASP A 21 18.37 4.18 -5.23
CA ASP A 21 17.16 3.37 -5.07
C ASP A 21 17.51 1.89 -4.92
N SER A 22 18.47 1.57 -4.08
CA SER A 22 19.03 0.23 -3.97
C SER A 22 17.97 -0.85 -3.68
N LEU A 23 16.99 -0.55 -2.83
CA LEU A 23 15.92 -1.51 -2.52
C LEU A 23 15.06 -1.80 -3.74
N LEU A 24 14.68 -0.77 -4.50
CA LEU A 24 13.91 -0.92 -5.74
C LEU A 24 14.71 -1.70 -6.78
N ALA A 25 16.00 -1.42 -6.91
CA ALA A 25 16.89 -2.10 -7.84
C ALA A 25 17.07 -3.58 -7.46
N LEU A 26 17.22 -3.89 -6.18
CA LEU A 26 17.33 -5.27 -5.69
C LEU A 26 16.09 -6.09 -6.02
N GLN A 27 14.92 -5.47 -5.99
CA GLN A 27 13.65 -6.09 -6.36
C GLN A 27 13.44 -6.15 -7.88
N LYS A 28 14.44 -5.74 -8.67
CA LYS A 28 14.40 -5.70 -10.13
C LYS A 28 13.24 -4.87 -10.67
N LEU A 29 12.86 -3.83 -9.93
CA LEU A 29 11.86 -2.87 -10.36
C LEU A 29 12.50 -1.84 -11.26
N ASP A 30 11.72 -1.32 -12.20
CA ASP A 30 12.19 -0.30 -13.13
C ASP A 30 11.03 0.64 -13.49
N PHE A 31 11.35 1.92 -13.66
CA PHE A 31 10.40 2.93 -14.12
C PHE A 31 11.16 4.15 -14.64
N ARG A 32 10.54 4.87 -15.56
CA ARG A 32 11.05 6.13 -16.09
C ARG A 32 10.54 7.34 -15.32
N LYS A 33 9.34 7.24 -14.78
CA LYS A 33 8.68 8.26 -13.96
C LYS A 33 7.91 7.57 -12.85
N ALA A 34 7.84 8.21 -11.71
CA ALA A 34 7.08 7.71 -10.59
C ALA A 34 6.64 8.86 -9.69
N PHE A 35 5.70 8.58 -8.80
CA PHE A 35 5.36 9.47 -7.71
C PHE A 35 5.88 8.88 -6.40
N ALA A 36 6.72 9.64 -5.71
CA ALA A 36 7.24 9.25 -4.40
C ALA A 36 6.48 9.99 -3.31
N PHE A 37 5.79 9.24 -2.46
CA PHE A 37 5.10 9.76 -1.29
C PHE A 37 6.01 9.66 -0.07
N ASP A 38 6.10 10.74 0.70
CA ASP A 38 6.63 10.69 2.05
C ASP A 38 5.47 10.52 3.05
N ARG A 39 5.81 10.36 4.33
CA ARG A 39 4.81 10.17 5.38
C ARG A 39 3.84 11.35 5.49
N ALA A 40 4.34 12.58 5.40
CA ALA A 40 3.51 13.77 5.50
C ALA A 40 2.49 13.85 4.37
N MET A 41 2.88 13.52 3.15
CA MET A 41 1.97 13.46 2.00
C MET A 41 0.86 12.43 2.22
N LEU A 42 1.22 11.24 2.68
CA LEU A 42 0.24 10.17 2.95
C LEU A 42 -0.72 10.57 4.06
N LEU A 43 -0.24 11.22 5.11
CA LEU A 43 -1.08 11.69 6.21
C LEU A 43 -1.99 12.85 5.82
N SER A 44 -1.67 13.60 4.77
CA SER A 44 -2.50 14.71 4.29
C SER A 44 -3.72 14.27 3.49
N LEU A 45 -3.75 13.02 3.04
CA LEU A 45 -4.87 12.45 2.28
C LEU A 45 -5.97 11.98 3.24
N PRO A 46 -7.22 11.82 2.75
CA PRO A 46 -8.30 11.27 3.58
C PRO A 46 -7.90 9.92 4.17
N GLN A 47 -8.10 9.78 5.48
CA GLN A 47 -7.69 8.63 6.25
C GLN A 47 -8.87 7.68 6.48
N GLY A 48 -8.56 6.39 6.59
CA GLY A 48 -9.49 5.37 7.03
C GLY A 48 -8.96 4.63 8.25
N THR A 49 -9.84 3.99 8.99
CA THR A 49 -9.49 3.16 10.14
C THR A 49 -10.21 1.82 10.06
N VAL A 50 -9.58 0.81 10.62
CA VAL A 50 -10.21 -0.50 10.78
C VAL A 50 -9.68 -1.15 12.05
N THR A 51 -10.57 -1.80 12.81
CA THR A 51 -10.19 -2.63 13.94
C THR A 51 -10.25 -4.08 13.50
N ALA A 52 -9.13 -4.78 13.57
CA ALA A 52 -9.01 -6.16 13.15
C ALA A 52 -7.98 -6.88 14.00
N LYS A 53 -8.10 -8.21 14.04
CA LYS A 53 -7.10 -9.07 14.68
C LYS A 53 -6.47 -9.95 13.60
N PRO A 54 -5.36 -9.49 12.98
CA PRO A 54 -4.63 -10.35 12.05
C PRO A 54 -4.03 -11.56 12.79
N PRO A 55 -3.74 -12.66 12.08
CA PRO A 55 -3.17 -13.86 12.71
C PRO A 55 -1.89 -13.61 13.50
N GLU A 56 -1.12 -12.61 13.11
CA GLU A 56 0.16 -12.26 13.73
C GLU A 56 0.00 -11.45 15.03
N PHE A 57 -1.24 -11.05 15.34
CA PHE A 57 -1.53 -10.21 16.53
C PHE A 57 -2.21 -11.03 17.61
N ASP A 58 -1.81 -10.82 18.86
CA ASP A 58 -2.42 -11.50 20.02
C ASP A 58 -3.78 -10.90 20.37
N ALA A 59 -4.03 -9.65 20.01
CA ALA A 59 -5.27 -8.95 20.31
C ALA A 59 -5.67 -8.06 19.12
N PRO A 60 -6.97 -7.67 19.04
CA PRO A 60 -7.40 -6.71 18.02
C PRO A 60 -6.64 -5.40 18.12
N ALA A 61 -6.34 -4.79 16.98
CA ALA A 61 -5.70 -3.49 16.90
C ALA A 61 -6.48 -2.59 15.95
N THR A 62 -6.39 -1.28 16.18
CA THR A 62 -6.98 -0.28 15.28
C THR A 62 -5.89 0.24 14.35
N PHE A 63 -6.04 -0.07 13.08
CA PHE A 63 -5.13 0.36 12.03
C PHE A 63 -5.64 1.63 11.38
N SER A 64 -4.75 2.54 11.02
CA SER A 64 -5.12 3.77 10.31
C SER A 64 -4.09 4.13 9.27
N GLY A 65 -4.57 4.76 8.20
CA GLY A 65 -3.77 5.22 7.09
C GLY A 65 -4.64 5.80 5.98
N PRO A 66 -4.03 6.34 4.92
CA PRO A 66 -4.77 6.89 3.81
C PRO A 66 -5.59 5.81 3.11
N LEU A 67 -6.76 6.20 2.62
CA LEU A 67 -7.57 5.33 1.76
C LEU A 67 -6.82 5.10 0.44
N LEU A 68 -6.76 3.87 0.01
CA LEU A 68 -6.07 3.50 -1.24
C LEU A 68 -6.65 4.28 -2.43
N ARG A 69 -7.98 4.38 -2.52
CA ARG A 69 -8.63 5.13 -3.61
C ARG A 69 -8.21 6.61 -3.63
N GLU A 70 -7.92 7.20 -2.48
CA GLU A 70 -7.47 8.59 -2.39
C GLU A 70 -6.01 8.74 -2.81
N VAL A 71 -5.18 7.76 -2.48
CA VAL A 71 -3.79 7.73 -2.96
C VAL A 71 -3.77 7.62 -4.49
N LEU A 72 -4.54 6.69 -5.04
CA LEU A 72 -4.63 6.49 -6.49
C LEU A 72 -5.26 7.69 -7.20
N GLY A 73 -6.30 8.27 -6.62
CA GLY A 73 -6.95 9.47 -7.17
C GLY A 73 -6.03 10.69 -7.18
N PHE A 74 -5.23 10.87 -6.14
CA PHE A 74 -4.29 11.99 -6.04
C PHE A 74 -3.28 12.00 -7.19
N ILE A 75 -2.80 10.84 -7.60
CA ILE A 75 -1.83 10.71 -8.69
C ILE A 75 -2.49 10.45 -10.05
N GLU A 76 -3.81 10.53 -10.12
CA GLU A 76 -4.58 10.30 -11.36
C GLU A 76 -4.27 8.93 -11.98
N ALA A 77 -4.27 7.90 -11.14
CA ALA A 77 -4.01 6.53 -11.58
C ALA A 77 -5.15 6.00 -12.46
N ALA A 78 -4.80 5.29 -13.51
CA ALA A 78 -5.78 4.60 -14.34
C ALA A 78 -6.50 3.50 -13.53
N LYS A 79 -7.75 3.22 -13.89
CA LYS A 79 -8.56 2.17 -13.23
C LYS A 79 -8.21 0.81 -13.83
N VAL A 80 -7.07 0.30 -13.44
CA VAL A 80 -6.53 -0.97 -13.89
C VAL A 80 -5.96 -1.73 -12.69
N LYS A 81 -5.46 -2.93 -12.91
CA LYS A 81 -4.79 -3.72 -11.89
C LYS A 81 -3.69 -2.91 -11.19
N VAL A 82 -3.62 -3.00 -9.88
CA VAL A 82 -2.55 -2.41 -9.07
C VAL A 82 -1.78 -3.53 -8.38
N THR A 83 -0.47 -3.54 -8.56
CA THR A 83 0.43 -4.51 -7.93
C THR A 83 1.17 -3.84 -6.79
N PHE A 84 1.25 -4.53 -5.66
CA PHE A 84 1.91 -4.07 -4.43
C PHE A 84 3.14 -4.93 -4.20
N VAL A 85 4.26 -4.32 -3.92
CA VAL A 85 5.53 -5.00 -3.66
C VAL A 85 5.99 -4.69 -2.24
N ALA A 86 6.25 -5.75 -1.48
CA ALA A 86 6.75 -5.68 -0.12
C ALA A 86 8.27 -5.65 -0.08
N ILE A 87 8.82 -5.20 1.05
CA ILE A 87 10.28 -5.12 1.26
C ILE A 87 10.95 -6.49 1.11
N ASP A 88 10.26 -7.56 1.52
CA ASP A 88 10.77 -8.93 1.42
C ASP A 88 10.60 -9.58 0.03
N GLY A 89 10.05 -8.85 -0.93
CA GLY A 89 9.80 -9.32 -2.28
C GLY A 89 8.42 -9.92 -2.50
N TYR A 90 7.60 -10.07 -1.46
CA TYR A 90 6.23 -10.54 -1.62
C TYR A 90 5.45 -9.58 -2.53
N THR A 91 4.66 -10.15 -3.43
CA THR A 91 3.89 -9.36 -4.39
C THR A 91 2.42 -9.77 -4.32
N GLY A 92 1.55 -8.78 -4.16
CA GLY A 92 0.10 -8.96 -4.23
C GLY A 92 -0.49 -7.99 -5.24
N TRP A 93 -1.75 -8.17 -5.59
CA TRP A 93 -2.42 -7.27 -6.51
C TRP A 93 -3.90 -7.15 -6.18
N LEU A 94 -4.50 -6.04 -6.62
CA LEU A 94 -5.93 -5.81 -6.61
C LEU A 94 -6.39 -5.43 -8.00
N MET A 95 -7.53 -5.97 -8.40
CA MET A 95 -8.22 -5.56 -9.62
C MET A 95 -9.09 -4.33 -9.33
N PRO A 96 -9.47 -3.54 -10.36
CA PRO A 96 -10.32 -2.35 -10.14
C PRO A 96 -11.61 -2.67 -9.38
N GLU A 97 -12.19 -3.83 -9.63
CA GLU A 97 -13.42 -4.28 -8.95
C GLU A 97 -13.19 -4.47 -7.45
N ASP A 98 -12.04 -4.99 -7.07
CA ASP A 98 -11.69 -5.21 -5.66
C ASP A 98 -11.52 -3.88 -4.93
N ILE A 99 -10.90 -2.91 -5.60
CA ILE A 99 -10.69 -1.57 -5.05
C ILE A 99 -12.02 -0.83 -4.90
N ALA A 100 -12.93 -1.01 -5.86
CA ALA A 100 -14.24 -0.37 -5.83
C ALA A 100 -15.21 -1.00 -4.81
N ARG A 101 -15.04 -2.28 -4.52
CA ARG A 101 -15.98 -3.06 -3.68
C ARG A 101 -15.87 -2.72 -2.20
N SER A 102 -14.73 -2.33 -1.74
CA SER A 102 -14.49 -2.03 -0.32
C SER A 102 -13.44 -0.96 -0.15
N ASP A 103 -13.41 -0.36 1.05
CA ASP A 103 -12.41 0.63 1.37
C ASP A 103 -11.12 -0.05 1.82
N TRP A 104 -10.11 0.02 1.00
CA TRP A 104 -8.76 -0.41 1.34
C TRP A 104 -7.99 0.76 1.94
N ILE A 105 -7.17 0.50 2.93
CA ILE A 105 -6.23 1.49 3.48
C ILE A 105 -4.79 1.03 3.32
N LEU A 106 -3.89 1.99 3.21
CA LEU A 106 -2.46 1.77 3.37
C LEU A 106 -2.12 2.18 4.81
N ALA A 107 -2.23 1.23 5.73
CA ALA A 107 -2.07 1.52 7.15
C ALA A 107 -0.64 1.97 7.45
N LEU A 108 -0.54 3.08 8.16
CA LEU A 108 0.72 3.65 8.65
C LEU A 108 0.95 3.36 10.12
N SER A 109 -0.13 3.07 10.85
CA SER A 109 -0.07 2.89 12.30
C SER A 109 -1.04 1.83 12.79
N ALA A 110 -0.73 1.29 13.95
CA ALA A 110 -1.58 0.37 14.71
C ALA A 110 -1.68 0.91 16.14
N ASN A 111 -2.91 1.10 16.64
CA ASN A 111 -3.18 1.67 17.97
C ASN A 111 -2.46 3.01 18.20
N GLY A 112 -2.38 3.85 17.17
CA GLY A 112 -1.73 5.14 17.23
C GLY A 112 -0.20 5.13 17.16
N LYS A 113 0.41 3.96 17.04
CA LYS A 113 1.87 3.83 16.91
C LYS A 113 2.27 3.50 15.46
N PRO A 114 3.30 4.15 14.90
CA PRO A 114 3.75 3.82 13.56
C PRO A 114 4.11 2.35 13.41
N LEU A 115 3.79 1.78 12.26
CA LEU A 115 4.24 0.44 11.90
C LEU A 115 5.74 0.47 11.65
N GLY A 116 6.49 -0.36 12.38
CA GLY A 116 7.94 -0.39 12.28
C GLY A 116 8.46 -1.19 11.09
N LEU A 117 9.62 -0.79 10.59
CA LEU A 117 10.40 -1.59 9.67
C LEU A 117 10.82 -2.88 10.37
N GLY A 118 10.76 -3.99 9.65
CA GLY A 118 11.04 -5.30 10.22
C GLY A 118 9.83 -5.95 10.89
N GLN A 119 8.72 -5.22 10.99
CA GLN A 119 7.41 -5.73 11.37
C GLN A 119 6.50 -5.68 10.13
N GLN A 120 5.36 -4.97 10.20
CA GLN A 120 4.44 -4.83 9.07
C GLN A 120 4.60 -3.52 8.30
N GLY A 121 5.49 -2.63 8.77
CA GLY A 121 5.76 -1.35 8.15
C GLY A 121 6.72 -1.41 6.97
N PRO A 122 6.78 -0.33 6.20
CA PRO A 122 6.22 1.00 6.52
C PRO A 122 4.72 1.10 6.29
N LEU A 123 4.15 0.34 5.38
CA LEU A 123 2.73 0.37 5.03
C LEU A 123 2.16 -1.04 5.00
N TRP A 124 0.93 -1.19 5.45
CA TRP A 124 0.20 -2.45 5.38
C TRP A 124 -1.10 -2.24 4.62
N LEU A 125 -1.26 -2.95 3.50
CA LEU A 125 -2.50 -2.92 2.73
C LEU A 125 -3.56 -3.76 3.46
N ILE A 126 -4.61 -3.10 3.95
CA ILE A 126 -5.66 -3.73 4.75
C ILE A 126 -7.03 -3.37 4.17
N ASN A 127 -7.91 -4.36 4.10
CA ASN A 127 -9.31 -4.15 3.75
C ASN A 127 -10.09 -3.73 5.00
N THR A 128 -10.84 -2.62 4.88
CA THR A 128 -11.60 -2.06 5.99
C THR A 128 -13.01 -2.65 6.12
N ARG A 129 -13.32 -3.77 5.45
CA ARG A 129 -14.62 -4.40 5.62
C ARG A 129 -14.81 -4.78 7.08
N ALA A 130 -15.63 -3.98 7.75
CA ALA A 130 -15.92 -4.09 9.17
C ALA A 130 -17.19 -4.92 9.45
N ASP A 131 -17.47 -5.93 8.65
CA ASP A 131 -18.62 -6.81 8.87
C ASP A 131 -18.32 -7.96 9.85
N GLY A 132 -17.23 -7.83 10.63
CA GLY A 132 -16.85 -8.81 11.62
C GLY A 132 -16.35 -10.12 11.02
N GLU A 133 -16.36 -10.23 9.72
CA GLU A 133 -15.71 -11.33 9.04
C GLU A 133 -14.23 -11.11 9.09
N THR A 134 -13.54 -11.90 9.90
CA THR A 134 -12.13 -12.17 9.65
C THR A 134 -12.04 -12.49 8.15
N PRO A 135 -11.29 -11.72 7.37
CA PRO A 135 -11.09 -12.09 5.98
C PRO A 135 -10.71 -13.57 5.95
N ASN A 136 -11.46 -14.39 5.26
CA ASN A 136 -11.07 -15.78 5.09
C ASN A 136 -9.68 -15.83 4.42
N GLU A 137 -9.02 -16.97 4.44
CA GLU A 137 -7.67 -17.12 3.90
C GLU A 137 -7.55 -16.59 2.46
N ALA A 138 -8.64 -16.66 1.68
CA ALA A 138 -8.67 -16.12 0.32
C ALA A 138 -8.52 -14.59 0.29
N HIS A 139 -8.95 -13.89 1.34
CA HIS A 139 -8.81 -12.43 1.43
C HIS A 139 -7.48 -12.02 2.07
N HIS A 140 -6.88 -12.85 2.92
CA HIS A 140 -5.58 -12.56 3.55
C HIS A 140 -4.46 -12.48 2.50
N GLY A 141 -4.55 -13.19 1.39
CA GLY A 141 -3.59 -13.13 0.30
C GLY A 141 -3.47 -11.74 -0.33
N HIS A 142 -4.48 -10.88 -0.15
CA HIS A 142 -4.47 -9.50 -0.64
C HIS A 142 -3.99 -8.49 0.42
N TRP A 143 -3.79 -8.91 1.66
CA TRP A 143 -3.24 -8.06 2.72
C TRP A 143 -1.73 -8.10 2.65
N VAL A 144 -1.15 -7.12 1.97
CA VAL A 144 0.31 -7.05 1.78
C VAL A 144 0.90 -6.13 2.84
N TRP A 145 1.75 -6.67 3.70
CA TRP A 145 2.49 -5.86 4.68
C TRP A 145 3.82 -5.39 4.11
N ALA A 146 4.44 -4.42 4.77
CA ALA A 146 5.74 -3.86 4.38
C ALA A 146 5.77 -3.36 2.93
N VAL A 147 4.65 -2.79 2.45
CA VAL A 147 4.54 -2.24 1.09
C VAL A 147 5.42 -1.01 0.97
N PHE A 148 6.22 -0.95 -0.07
CA PHE A 148 7.06 0.22 -0.38
C PHE A 148 6.95 0.66 -1.84
N TYR A 149 6.31 -0.14 -2.68
CA TYR A 149 6.17 0.14 -4.11
C TYR A 149 4.82 -0.36 -4.63
N MET A 150 4.24 0.43 -5.53
CA MET A 150 3.03 0.06 -6.26
C MET A 150 3.24 0.30 -7.75
N ARG A 151 2.69 -0.60 -8.56
CA ARG A 151 2.62 -0.43 -10.02
C ARG A 151 1.17 -0.40 -10.46
N VAL A 152 0.80 0.64 -11.18
CA VAL A 152 -0.52 0.80 -11.79
C VAL A 152 -0.45 0.28 -13.22
N GLY A 153 -1.19 -0.79 -13.51
CA GLY A 153 -1.11 -1.51 -14.79
C GLY A 153 -0.04 -2.59 -14.80
N GLU A 154 0.29 -3.07 -15.97
CA GLU A 154 1.30 -4.12 -16.19
C GLU A 154 2.65 -3.59 -16.62
#